data_418a45067d1c19c2f289c86703f0951a
#
_entry.id   418a45067d1c19c2f289c86703f0951a
#
_cell.length_a   1.000
_cell.length_b   1.000
_cell.length_c   1.000
_cell.angle_alpha   90.00
_cell.angle_beta   90.00
_cell.angle_gamma   90.00
#
_symmetry.space_group_name_H-M   'P 1'
#
loop_
_entity.id
_entity.type
_entity.pdbx_description
1 polymer ?
#
loop_
_entity_poly.entity_id
_entity_poly.type
_entity_poly.pdbx_seq_one_letter_code
_entity_poly.pdbx_strand_id
1 'polypeptide(L)'
;MQIVRLLFIAASLLLLIGCGADFDDTVDVNELVSSGWSKYEAGEFDEALNLFNQAILADNQNVDAQIGIGWSFFGKQKAQSAINEFEKALVLKSDATDAYVGLSGAYLAVENYKSAIENAQAALNQQPDYTFEHNPLITSRNLHLVIAKSYYFLGNLEKSLDSIRTIDESIEIEKSNLESELPKVLEKLTQNLAQNMSNE
;
A
#
# COMPACT_ATOMS: atom_id res chain seq x y z
N MET A 1 -27.49 72.05 -13.04
CA MET A 1 -26.03 71.86 -13.26
C MET A 1 -25.38 71.01 -12.13
N GLN A 2 -26.12 70.21 -11.39
CA GLN A 2 -25.57 69.32 -10.32
C GLN A 2 -25.67 67.84 -10.62
N ILE A 3 -26.42 67.43 -11.60
CA ILE A 3 -26.65 66.01 -11.92
C ILE A 3 -25.48 65.37 -12.76
N VAL A 4 -24.74 66.20 -13.47
CA VAL A 4 -23.64 65.76 -14.37
C VAL A 4 -22.33 65.47 -13.56
N ARG A 5 -22.18 65.99 -12.33
CA ARG A 5 -21.01 65.77 -11.51
C ARG A 5 -21.04 64.46 -10.69
N LEU A 6 -22.20 63.83 -10.52
CA LEU A 6 -22.36 62.59 -9.78
C LEU A 6 -22.09 61.34 -10.65
N LEU A 7 -22.16 61.46 -11.97
CA LEU A 7 -21.90 60.34 -12.89
C LEU A 7 -20.39 60.09 -13.19
N PHE A 8 -19.53 61.04 -12.91
CA PHE A 8 -18.07 60.90 -13.12
C PHE A 8 -17.31 60.33 -11.92
N ILE A 9 -17.94 60.27 -10.71
CA ILE A 9 -17.31 59.70 -9.52
C ILE A 9 -17.61 58.18 -9.42
N ALA A 10 -18.68 57.71 -10.06
CA ALA A 10 -19.00 56.29 -10.09
C ALA A 10 -18.17 55.46 -11.11
N ALA A 11 -17.58 56.12 -12.11
CA ALA A 11 -16.78 55.47 -13.17
C ALA A 11 -15.32 55.25 -12.80
N SER A 12 -14.80 55.93 -11.75
CA SER A 12 -13.39 55.78 -11.32
C SER A 12 -13.17 54.79 -10.15
N LEU A 13 -14.23 54.22 -9.62
CA LEU A 13 -14.14 53.23 -8.51
C LEU A 13 -14.26 51.77 -9.00
N LEU A 14 -14.44 51.54 -10.30
CA LEU A 14 -14.58 50.20 -10.90
C LEU A 14 -13.29 49.65 -11.54
N LEU A 15 -12.16 50.38 -11.39
CA LEU A 15 -10.88 49.99 -12.02
C LEU A 15 -9.82 49.51 -11.02
N LEU A 16 -10.21 49.21 -9.77
CA LEU A 16 -9.27 48.64 -8.75
C LEU A 16 -9.64 47.24 -8.26
N ILE A 17 -10.55 46.53 -8.92
CA ILE A 17 -10.83 45.11 -8.66
C ILE A 17 -10.30 44.33 -9.87
N GLY A 18 -9.04 44.47 -10.15
CA GLY A 18 -8.38 43.79 -11.24
C GLY A 18 -6.96 43.33 -10.89
N CYS A 19 -6.72 43.02 -9.62
CA CYS A 19 -5.69 42.06 -9.26
C CYS A 19 -6.42 40.78 -8.92
N GLY A 20 -6.86 40.06 -9.97
CA GLY A 20 -7.05 38.64 -9.87
C GLY A 20 -5.69 38.08 -9.49
N ALA A 21 -5.47 37.78 -8.22
CA ALA A 21 -4.62 36.66 -7.93
C ALA A 21 -5.35 35.49 -8.61
N ASP A 22 -4.83 35.09 -9.78
CA ASP A 22 -5.10 33.76 -10.30
C ASP A 22 -4.57 32.83 -9.19
N PHE A 23 -5.41 32.55 -8.19
CA PHE A 23 -5.28 31.35 -7.41
C PHE A 23 -5.53 30.26 -8.44
N ASP A 24 -4.44 29.73 -8.98
CA ASP A 24 -4.44 28.47 -9.68
C ASP A 24 -4.82 27.42 -8.65
N ASP A 25 -6.15 27.23 -8.52
CA ASP A 25 -6.76 26.27 -7.62
C ASP A 25 -6.63 24.85 -8.22
N THR A 26 -5.57 24.64 -9.03
CA THR A 26 -5.24 23.32 -9.53
C THR A 26 -4.72 22.51 -8.34
N VAL A 27 -5.55 21.56 -7.92
CA VAL A 27 -5.17 20.59 -6.89
C VAL A 27 -3.93 19.85 -7.39
N ASP A 28 -2.80 20.01 -6.71
CA ASP A 28 -1.59 19.24 -7.01
C ASP A 28 -1.78 17.80 -6.51
N VAL A 29 -2.07 16.92 -7.47
CA VAL A 29 -2.26 15.48 -7.21
C VAL A 29 -1.02 14.86 -6.57
N ASN A 30 0.19 15.29 -6.98
CA ASN A 30 1.43 14.76 -6.42
C ASN A 30 1.61 15.18 -4.94
N GLU A 31 1.20 16.39 -4.59
CA GLU A 31 1.21 16.87 -3.21
C GLU A 31 0.21 16.07 -2.35
N LEU A 32 -0.98 15.78 -2.88
CA LEU A 32 -1.97 14.94 -2.19
C LEU A 32 -1.44 13.52 -1.96
N VAL A 33 -0.82 12.91 -2.97
CA VAL A 33 -0.26 11.56 -2.90
C VAL A 33 0.90 11.51 -1.89
N SER A 34 1.86 12.43 -1.97
CA SER A 34 3.00 12.48 -1.05
C SER A 34 2.57 12.74 0.41
N SER A 35 1.59 13.62 0.62
CA SER A 35 0.99 13.86 1.94
C SER A 35 0.23 12.63 2.44
N GLY A 36 -0.46 11.91 1.54
CA GLY A 36 -1.13 10.65 1.86
C GLY A 36 -0.16 9.59 2.36
N TRP A 37 0.97 9.43 1.69
CA TRP A 37 2.01 8.50 2.13
C TRP A 37 2.63 8.92 3.46
N SER A 38 2.90 10.20 3.68
CA SER A 38 3.38 10.69 4.98
C SER A 38 2.41 10.37 6.12
N LYS A 39 1.08 10.45 5.87
CA LYS A 39 0.06 10.05 6.83
C LYS A 39 0.03 8.54 7.06
N TYR A 40 0.18 7.75 6.00
CA TYR A 40 0.29 6.29 6.10
C TYR A 40 1.48 5.87 6.96
N GLU A 41 2.66 6.44 6.72
CA GLU A 41 3.90 6.18 7.47
C GLU A 41 3.77 6.55 8.95
N ALA A 42 2.99 7.60 9.26
CA ALA A 42 2.64 7.99 10.62
C ALA A 42 1.59 7.08 11.28
N GLY A 43 1.02 6.09 10.54
CA GLY A 43 -0.08 5.25 11.03
C GLY A 43 -1.44 5.94 11.06
N GLU A 44 -1.55 7.16 10.50
CA GLU A 44 -2.78 7.97 10.43
C GLU A 44 -3.60 7.54 9.20
N PHE A 45 -4.08 6.29 9.20
CA PHE A 45 -4.66 5.67 8.01
C PHE A 45 -5.97 6.33 7.53
N ASP A 46 -6.75 6.96 8.41
CA ASP A 46 -7.98 7.66 8.01
C ASP A 46 -7.66 8.96 7.25
N GLU A 47 -6.65 9.69 7.69
CA GLU A 47 -6.12 10.89 7.03
C GLU A 47 -5.47 10.53 5.70
N ALA A 48 -4.69 9.45 5.66
CA ALA A 48 -4.11 8.93 4.42
C ALA A 48 -5.19 8.60 3.40
N LEU A 49 -6.24 7.86 3.80
CA LEU A 49 -7.39 7.55 2.94
C LEU A 49 -8.07 8.81 2.39
N ASN A 50 -8.23 9.86 3.22
CA ASN A 50 -8.83 11.10 2.77
C ASN A 50 -7.99 11.77 1.67
N LEU A 51 -6.67 11.86 1.85
CA LEU A 51 -5.75 12.47 0.88
C LEU A 51 -5.67 11.67 -0.41
N PHE A 52 -5.51 10.34 -0.35
CA PHE A 52 -5.50 9.50 -1.53
C PHE A 52 -6.84 9.55 -2.30
N ASN A 53 -7.98 9.61 -1.61
CA ASN A 53 -9.27 9.75 -2.27
C ASN A 53 -9.41 11.12 -2.96
N GLN A 54 -8.88 12.20 -2.39
CA GLN A 54 -8.81 13.49 -3.07
C GLN A 54 -7.94 13.42 -4.33
N ALA A 55 -6.80 12.72 -4.26
CA ALA A 55 -5.94 12.49 -5.43
C ALA A 55 -6.68 11.72 -6.53
N ILE A 56 -7.44 10.65 -6.18
CA ILE A 56 -8.26 9.88 -7.15
C ILE A 56 -9.42 10.71 -7.72
N LEU A 57 -9.99 11.63 -6.95
CA LEU A 57 -11.03 12.53 -7.46
C LEU A 57 -10.45 13.52 -8.48
N ALA A 58 -9.21 13.96 -8.32
CA ALA A 58 -8.52 14.86 -9.23
C ALA A 58 -7.93 14.10 -10.45
N ASP A 59 -7.39 12.89 -10.22
CA ASP A 59 -6.86 12.00 -11.26
C ASP A 59 -7.23 10.54 -10.96
N ASN A 60 -8.26 10.05 -11.63
CA ASN A 60 -8.77 8.69 -11.43
C ASN A 60 -7.88 7.59 -12.03
N GLN A 61 -6.78 7.94 -12.71
CA GLN A 61 -5.78 7.01 -13.24
C GLN A 61 -4.52 6.97 -12.36
N ASN A 62 -4.50 7.65 -11.23
CA ASN A 62 -3.35 7.68 -10.34
C ASN A 62 -3.18 6.35 -9.61
N VAL A 63 -2.26 5.54 -10.12
CA VAL A 63 -1.98 4.19 -9.60
C VAL A 63 -1.43 4.25 -8.18
N ASP A 64 -0.59 5.23 -7.88
CA ASP A 64 0.07 5.36 -6.58
C ASP A 64 -0.95 5.71 -5.47
N ALA A 65 -1.84 6.66 -5.73
CA ALA A 65 -2.96 6.93 -4.84
C ALA A 65 -3.85 5.70 -4.62
N GLN A 66 -4.12 4.94 -5.70
CA GLN A 66 -4.94 3.73 -5.61
C GLN A 66 -4.28 2.65 -4.75
N ILE A 67 -2.94 2.48 -4.86
CA ILE A 67 -2.13 1.60 -4.01
C ILE A 67 -2.16 2.10 -2.56
N GLY A 68 -2.00 3.41 -2.34
CA GLY A 68 -2.05 4.03 -1.02
C GLY A 68 -3.38 3.80 -0.29
N ILE A 69 -4.51 3.83 -1.01
CA ILE A 69 -5.82 3.45 -0.45
C ILE A 69 -5.81 1.98 0.00
N GLY A 70 -5.28 1.08 -0.84
CA GLY A 70 -5.17 -0.35 -0.52
C GLY A 70 -4.36 -0.59 0.75
N TRP A 71 -3.17 0.00 0.85
CA TRP A 71 -2.31 -0.11 2.02
C TRP A 71 -2.93 0.51 3.28
N SER A 72 -3.63 1.64 3.15
CA SER A 72 -4.34 2.26 4.28
C SER A 72 -5.46 1.37 4.81
N PHE A 73 -6.23 0.72 3.92
CA PHE A 73 -7.22 -0.28 4.36
C PHE A 73 -6.56 -1.50 5.01
N PHE A 74 -5.42 -1.96 4.48
CA PHE A 74 -4.69 -3.07 5.06
C PHE A 74 -4.17 -2.73 6.47
N GLY A 75 -3.60 -1.54 6.66
CA GLY A 75 -3.19 -1.03 7.97
C GLY A 75 -4.36 -0.94 8.98
N LYS A 76 -5.56 -0.66 8.50
CA LYS A 76 -6.81 -0.70 9.30
C LYS A 76 -7.37 -2.11 9.49
N GLN A 77 -6.65 -3.16 9.13
CA GLN A 77 -7.08 -4.57 9.20
C GLN A 77 -8.36 -4.87 8.38
N LYS A 78 -8.63 -4.07 7.35
CA LYS A 78 -9.76 -4.26 6.43
C LYS A 78 -9.29 -4.98 5.17
N ALA A 79 -8.85 -6.22 5.31
CA ALA A 79 -8.20 -6.99 4.26
C ALA A 79 -9.05 -7.10 2.97
N GLN A 80 -10.37 -7.31 3.09
CA GLN A 80 -11.23 -7.40 1.89
C GLN A 80 -11.32 -6.06 1.15
N SER A 81 -11.38 -4.93 1.86
CA SER A 81 -11.33 -3.60 1.23
C SER A 81 -9.99 -3.37 0.55
N ALA A 82 -8.88 -3.74 1.21
CA ALA A 82 -7.55 -3.64 0.64
C ALA A 82 -7.42 -4.44 -0.67
N ILE A 83 -7.91 -5.69 -0.70
CA ILE A 83 -7.93 -6.52 -1.92
C ILE A 83 -8.59 -5.76 -3.07
N ASN A 84 -9.79 -5.23 -2.86
CA ASN A 84 -10.53 -4.52 -3.89
C ASN A 84 -9.75 -3.32 -4.46
N GLU A 85 -9.05 -2.58 -3.61
CA GLU A 85 -8.30 -1.39 -4.05
C GLU A 85 -6.99 -1.77 -4.76
N PHE A 86 -6.28 -2.80 -4.29
CA PHE A 86 -5.11 -3.31 -5.00
C PHE A 86 -5.46 -3.93 -6.36
N GLU A 87 -6.60 -4.62 -6.47
CA GLU A 87 -7.09 -5.13 -7.76
C GLU A 87 -7.39 -3.99 -8.74
N LYS A 88 -7.97 -2.87 -8.27
CA LYS A 88 -8.16 -1.67 -9.09
C LYS A 88 -6.81 -1.10 -9.55
N ALA A 89 -5.81 -1.05 -8.66
CA ALA A 89 -4.47 -0.61 -9.03
C ALA A 89 -3.87 -1.47 -10.15
N LEU A 90 -4.06 -2.80 -10.10
CA LEU A 90 -3.59 -3.71 -11.15
C LEU A 90 -4.38 -3.58 -12.47
N VAL A 91 -5.63 -3.13 -12.44
CA VAL A 91 -6.38 -2.77 -13.65
C VAL A 91 -5.78 -1.52 -14.31
N LEU A 92 -5.32 -0.55 -13.51
CA LEU A 92 -4.67 0.65 -14.02
C LEU A 92 -3.24 0.37 -14.50
N LYS A 93 -2.49 -0.46 -13.76
CA LYS A 93 -1.11 -0.84 -14.04
C LYS A 93 -0.86 -2.29 -13.66
N SER A 94 -0.88 -3.18 -14.64
CA SER A 94 -0.81 -4.64 -14.45
C SER A 94 0.53 -5.15 -13.88
N ASP A 95 1.56 -4.32 -13.84
CA ASP A 95 2.89 -4.64 -13.30
C ASP A 95 3.21 -3.83 -12.02
N ALA A 96 2.19 -3.37 -11.30
CA ALA A 96 2.36 -2.67 -10.03
C ALA A 96 2.79 -3.64 -8.92
N THR A 97 4.09 -3.77 -8.68
CA THR A 97 4.66 -4.70 -7.69
C THR A 97 4.08 -4.50 -6.30
N ASP A 98 3.93 -3.24 -5.83
CA ASP A 98 3.39 -2.91 -4.51
C ASP A 98 1.94 -3.39 -4.32
N ALA A 99 1.15 -3.40 -5.40
CA ALA A 99 -0.20 -3.95 -5.35
C ALA A 99 -0.19 -5.47 -5.18
N TYR A 100 0.72 -6.19 -5.87
CA TYR A 100 0.88 -7.64 -5.67
C TYR A 100 1.36 -7.98 -4.26
N VAL A 101 2.29 -7.19 -3.71
CA VAL A 101 2.75 -7.36 -2.32
C VAL A 101 1.60 -7.19 -1.35
N GLY A 102 0.82 -6.09 -1.50
CA GLY A 102 -0.36 -5.83 -0.67
C GLY A 102 -1.42 -6.93 -0.80
N LEU A 103 -1.72 -7.39 -2.03
CA LEU A 103 -2.64 -8.50 -2.28
C LEU A 103 -2.18 -9.79 -1.60
N SER A 104 -0.89 -10.10 -1.63
CA SER A 104 -0.37 -11.33 -1.02
C SER A 104 -0.66 -11.38 0.48
N GLY A 105 -0.40 -10.27 1.19
CA GLY A 105 -0.70 -10.14 2.62
C GLY A 105 -2.20 -10.13 2.92
N ALA A 106 -2.98 -9.40 2.11
CA ALA A 106 -4.42 -9.28 2.29
C ALA A 106 -5.14 -10.62 2.03
N TYR A 107 -4.74 -11.38 1.00
CA TYR A 107 -5.28 -12.71 0.75
C TYR A 107 -4.87 -13.72 1.83
N LEU A 108 -3.66 -13.63 2.39
CA LEU A 108 -3.29 -14.45 3.55
C LEU A 108 -4.19 -14.13 4.76
N ALA A 109 -4.50 -12.86 5.00
CA ALA A 109 -5.34 -12.43 6.11
C ALA A 109 -6.81 -12.88 5.99
N VAL A 110 -7.30 -13.11 4.76
CA VAL A 110 -8.64 -13.69 4.51
C VAL A 110 -8.58 -15.19 4.21
N GLU A 111 -7.46 -15.85 4.51
CA GLU A 111 -7.25 -17.29 4.37
C GLU A 111 -7.37 -17.83 2.92
N ASN A 112 -7.28 -16.94 1.93
CA ASN A 112 -7.18 -17.34 0.54
C ASN A 112 -5.73 -17.66 0.15
N TYR A 113 -5.24 -18.79 0.64
CA TYR A 113 -3.83 -19.19 0.56
C TYR A 113 -3.31 -19.34 -0.87
N LYS A 114 -4.17 -19.77 -1.82
CA LYS A 114 -3.76 -19.90 -3.24
C LYS A 114 -3.46 -18.55 -3.85
N SER A 115 -4.38 -17.59 -3.70
CA SER A 115 -4.20 -16.23 -4.22
C SER A 115 -3.05 -15.52 -3.49
N ALA A 116 -2.84 -15.77 -2.18
CA ALA A 116 -1.70 -15.25 -1.45
C ALA A 116 -0.36 -15.70 -2.07
N ILE A 117 -0.22 -16.99 -2.41
CA ILE A 117 0.97 -17.54 -3.08
C ILE A 117 1.16 -16.91 -4.46
N GLU A 118 0.10 -16.88 -5.28
CA GLU A 118 0.15 -16.37 -6.66
C GLU A 118 0.63 -14.91 -6.69
N ASN A 119 0.07 -14.06 -5.83
CA ASN A 119 0.45 -12.65 -5.78
C ASN A 119 1.86 -12.44 -5.19
N ALA A 120 2.25 -13.19 -4.16
CA ALA A 120 3.61 -13.12 -3.63
C ALA A 120 4.66 -13.54 -4.68
N GLN A 121 4.38 -14.59 -5.45
CA GLN A 121 5.25 -15.03 -6.53
C GLN A 121 5.30 -14.02 -7.67
N ALA A 122 4.18 -13.38 -8.02
CA ALA A 122 4.13 -12.32 -9.03
C ALA A 122 5.04 -11.15 -8.62
N ALA A 123 4.96 -10.71 -7.38
CA ALA A 123 5.83 -9.65 -6.85
C ALA A 123 7.31 -10.05 -6.91
N LEU A 124 7.67 -11.25 -6.42
CA LEU A 124 9.05 -11.75 -6.41
C LEU A 124 9.62 -11.96 -7.82
N ASN A 125 8.79 -12.33 -8.79
CA ASN A 125 9.20 -12.47 -10.19
C ASN A 125 9.53 -11.13 -10.82
N GLN A 126 8.85 -10.05 -10.43
CA GLN A 126 9.14 -8.69 -10.90
C GLN A 126 10.35 -8.10 -10.17
N GLN A 127 10.40 -8.27 -8.86
CA GLN A 127 11.43 -7.70 -8.00
C GLN A 127 11.86 -8.70 -6.90
N PRO A 128 12.89 -9.56 -7.17
CA PRO A 128 13.36 -10.56 -6.22
C PRO A 128 13.84 -9.97 -4.88
N ASP A 129 14.48 -8.81 -4.91
CA ASP A 129 15.01 -8.09 -3.73
C ASP A 129 14.08 -6.95 -3.31
N TYR A 130 12.76 -7.23 -3.31
CA TYR A 130 11.75 -6.24 -3.00
C TYR A 130 11.90 -5.63 -1.62
N THR A 131 11.72 -4.32 -1.56
CA THR A 131 11.54 -3.54 -0.33
C THR A 131 10.49 -2.47 -0.58
N PHE A 132 9.49 -2.37 0.28
CA PHE A 132 8.43 -1.38 0.15
C PHE A 132 8.94 0.00 0.61
N GLU A 133 8.84 1.00 -0.25
CA GLU A 133 9.36 2.35 0.00
C GLU A 133 8.75 2.99 1.25
N HIS A 134 7.43 2.88 1.42
CA HIS A 134 6.68 3.49 2.52
C HIS A 134 6.65 2.66 3.82
N ASN A 135 7.25 1.49 3.81
CA ASN A 135 7.53 0.67 4.99
C ASN A 135 8.67 -0.30 4.68
N PRO A 136 9.95 0.12 4.87
CA PRO A 136 11.13 -0.68 4.53
C PRO A 136 11.24 -2.02 5.26
N LEU A 137 10.39 -2.27 6.26
CA LEU A 137 10.31 -3.55 6.96
C LEU A 137 9.52 -4.60 6.17
N ILE A 138 8.77 -4.19 5.15
CA ILE A 138 8.10 -5.09 4.20
C ILE A 138 9.06 -5.38 3.05
N THR A 139 9.60 -6.57 3.05
CA THR A 139 10.66 -7.00 2.12
C THR A 139 10.29 -8.32 1.43
N SER A 140 11.12 -8.78 0.50
CA SER A 140 11.02 -10.11 -0.11
C SER A 140 10.96 -11.24 0.91
N ARG A 141 11.57 -11.10 2.10
CA ARG A 141 11.48 -12.08 3.19
C ARG A 141 10.03 -12.24 3.70
N ASN A 142 9.26 -11.15 3.77
CA ASN A 142 7.84 -11.21 4.15
C ASN A 142 7.04 -11.96 3.09
N LEU A 143 7.34 -11.77 1.80
CA LEU A 143 6.70 -12.51 0.71
C LEU A 143 6.99 -14.02 0.80
N HIS A 144 8.23 -14.40 1.03
CA HIS A 144 8.59 -15.81 1.27
C HIS A 144 7.88 -16.39 2.50
N LEU A 145 7.69 -15.59 3.57
CA LEU A 145 6.94 -16.02 4.74
C LEU A 145 5.44 -16.18 4.43
N VAL A 146 4.85 -15.29 3.61
CA VAL A 146 3.47 -15.44 3.12
C VAL A 146 3.32 -16.76 2.36
N ILE A 147 4.24 -17.07 1.44
CA ILE A 147 4.24 -18.31 0.66
C ILE A 147 4.39 -19.52 1.59
N ALA A 148 5.34 -19.49 2.53
CA ALA A 148 5.57 -20.57 3.48
C ALA A 148 4.33 -20.88 4.32
N LYS A 149 3.72 -19.85 4.93
CA LYS A 149 2.49 -19.99 5.71
C LYS A 149 1.35 -20.54 4.87
N SER A 150 1.18 -20.01 3.65
CA SER A 150 0.11 -20.44 2.76
C SER A 150 0.26 -21.91 2.37
N TYR A 151 1.46 -22.38 2.04
CA TYR A 151 1.71 -23.81 1.78
C TYR A 151 1.49 -24.67 3.01
N TYR A 152 1.86 -24.19 4.20
CA TYR A 152 1.58 -24.90 5.45
C TYR A 152 0.07 -25.14 5.65
N PHE A 153 -0.74 -24.08 5.53
CA PHE A 153 -2.19 -24.20 5.69
C PHE A 153 -2.86 -25.02 4.58
N LEU A 154 -2.24 -25.09 3.39
CA LEU A 154 -2.68 -26.00 2.32
C LEU A 154 -2.21 -27.46 2.51
N GLY A 155 -1.49 -27.76 3.60
CA GLY A 155 -0.97 -29.10 3.90
C GLY A 155 0.27 -29.49 3.09
N ASN A 156 0.86 -28.54 2.33
CA ASN A 156 2.07 -28.81 1.54
C ASN A 156 3.32 -28.45 2.35
N LEU A 157 3.64 -29.32 3.32
CA LEU A 157 4.70 -29.06 4.30
C LEU A 157 6.10 -28.97 3.67
N GLU A 158 6.37 -29.72 2.60
CA GLU A 158 7.66 -29.68 1.89
C GLU A 158 7.87 -28.32 1.23
N LYS A 159 6.88 -27.82 0.47
CA LYS A 159 6.98 -26.49 -0.15
C LYS A 159 7.02 -25.35 0.87
N SER A 160 6.35 -25.53 2.02
CA SER A 160 6.46 -24.59 3.12
C SER A 160 7.90 -24.52 3.65
N LEU A 161 8.55 -25.67 3.88
CA LEU A 161 9.94 -25.73 4.31
C LEU A 161 10.89 -25.12 3.27
N ASP A 162 10.69 -25.42 1.98
CA ASP A 162 11.50 -24.85 0.91
C ASP A 162 11.42 -23.30 0.91
N SER A 163 10.22 -22.76 1.10
CA SER A 163 10.02 -21.31 1.20
C SER A 163 10.65 -20.70 2.45
N ILE A 164 10.69 -21.44 3.57
CA ILE A 164 11.38 -21.03 4.80
C ILE A 164 12.89 -20.97 4.58
N ARG A 165 13.47 -21.94 3.87
CA ARG A 165 14.91 -21.97 3.57
C ARG A 165 15.39 -20.81 2.71
N THR A 166 14.52 -20.20 1.93
CA THR A 166 14.86 -18.95 1.23
C THR A 166 14.99 -17.75 2.18
N ILE A 167 14.37 -17.82 3.36
CA ILE A 167 14.48 -16.80 4.42
C ILE A 167 15.71 -17.05 5.29
N ASP A 168 15.95 -18.31 5.63
CA ASP A 168 17.06 -18.76 6.48
C ASP A 168 17.51 -20.16 6.07
N GLU A 169 18.62 -20.26 5.35
CA GLU A 169 19.19 -21.50 4.83
C GLU A 169 19.66 -22.45 5.95
N SER A 170 19.89 -21.95 7.17
CA SER A 170 20.32 -22.76 8.30
C SER A 170 19.22 -23.64 8.91
N ILE A 171 17.97 -23.43 8.47
CA ILE A 171 16.84 -24.20 9.00
C ILE A 171 16.80 -25.60 8.39
N GLU A 172 17.12 -26.59 9.24
CA GLU A 172 17.04 -28.01 8.91
C GLU A 172 15.92 -28.66 9.72
N ILE A 173 14.95 -29.26 9.04
CA ILE A 173 13.89 -30.05 9.64
C ILE A 173 13.84 -31.39 8.91
N GLU A 174 13.93 -32.49 9.66
CA GLU A 174 13.74 -33.84 9.11
C GLU A 174 12.30 -34.04 8.64
N LYS A 175 12.09 -34.78 7.53
CA LYS A 175 10.77 -35.08 6.99
C LYS A 175 9.81 -35.66 8.01
N SER A 176 10.33 -36.53 8.90
CA SER A 176 9.56 -37.15 10.00
C SER A 176 9.01 -36.15 11.02
N ASN A 177 9.61 -34.97 11.11
CA ASN A 177 9.33 -33.95 12.12
C ASN A 177 8.59 -32.71 11.57
N LEU A 178 8.32 -32.67 10.25
CA LEU A 178 7.72 -31.50 9.59
C LEU A 178 6.42 -31.04 10.27
N GLU A 179 5.50 -31.95 10.57
CA GLU A 179 4.21 -31.61 11.20
C GLU A 179 4.37 -30.95 12.58
N SER A 180 5.40 -31.35 13.34
CA SER A 180 5.58 -30.88 14.71
C SER A 180 6.48 -29.66 14.85
N GLU A 181 7.45 -29.47 13.94
CA GLU A 181 8.46 -28.42 14.04
C GLU A 181 8.15 -27.22 13.16
N LEU A 182 7.57 -27.45 11.98
CA LEU A 182 7.27 -26.38 11.01
C LEU A 182 6.41 -25.25 11.59
N PRO A 183 5.33 -25.52 12.37
CA PRO A 183 4.54 -24.47 12.99
C PRO A 183 5.36 -23.57 13.92
N LYS A 184 6.28 -24.16 14.70
CA LYS A 184 7.14 -23.41 15.63
C LYS A 184 8.12 -22.50 14.90
N VAL A 185 8.67 -22.99 13.79
CA VAL A 185 9.57 -22.20 12.96
C VAL A 185 8.83 -21.05 12.29
N LEU A 186 7.63 -21.29 11.74
CA LEU A 186 6.79 -20.25 11.15
C LEU A 186 6.40 -19.18 12.18
N GLU A 187 6.06 -19.57 13.39
CA GLU A 187 5.77 -18.66 14.48
C GLU A 187 7.01 -17.80 14.83
N LYS A 188 8.17 -18.45 15.04
CA LYS A 188 9.44 -17.75 15.33
C LYS A 188 9.81 -16.74 14.24
N LEU A 189 9.72 -17.13 12.97
CA LEU A 189 9.99 -16.21 11.85
C LEU A 189 9.02 -15.04 11.82
N THR A 190 7.75 -15.29 12.11
CA THR A 190 6.74 -14.25 12.21
C THR A 190 7.06 -13.25 13.31
N GLN A 191 7.43 -13.76 14.51
CA GLN A 191 7.79 -12.93 15.65
C GLN A 191 9.06 -12.11 15.38
N ASN A 192 10.08 -12.71 14.75
CA ASN A 192 11.32 -12.02 14.43
C ASN A 192 11.06 -10.84 13.44
N LEU A 193 10.25 -11.05 12.42
CA LEU A 193 9.89 -9.98 11.48
C LEU A 193 9.05 -8.89 12.16
N ALA A 194 8.13 -9.25 13.06
CA ALA A 194 7.34 -8.30 13.81
C ALA A 194 8.16 -7.50 14.83
N GLN A 195 9.17 -8.11 15.49
CA GLN A 195 10.06 -7.43 16.43
C GLN A 195 10.96 -6.39 15.75
N ASN A 196 11.40 -6.66 14.53
CA ASN A 196 12.14 -5.67 13.75
C ASN A 196 11.27 -4.44 13.45
N MET A 197 9.94 -4.63 13.30
CA MET A 197 8.98 -3.54 13.10
C MET A 197 8.71 -2.69 14.37
N SER A 198 9.04 -3.18 15.55
CA SER A 198 8.78 -2.48 16.83
C SER A 198 10.01 -1.77 17.42
N ASN A 199 11.20 -2.00 16.87
CA ASN A 199 12.47 -1.49 17.40
C ASN A 199 13.02 -0.29 16.59
N GLU A 200 12.32 0.13 15.54
CA GLU A 200 12.61 1.35 14.75
C GLU A 200 11.53 2.42 14.97
#